data_560895d4b9a33aba2ff737aee11e81f2
#
_entry.id   560895d4b9a33aba2ff737aee11e81f2
#
_cell.length_a   1.000
_cell.length_b   1.000
_cell.length_c   1.000
_cell.angle_alpha   90.00
_cell.angle_beta   90.00
_cell.angle_gamma   90.00
#
_symmetry.space_group_name_H-M   'P 1'
#
loop_
_entity.id
_entity.type
_entity.pdbx_description
1 polymer ?
#
loop_
_entity_poly.entity_id
_entity_poly.type
_entity_poly.pdbx_seq_one_letter_code
_entity_poly.pdbx_strand_id
1 'polypeptide(L)'
;MALKFLRIMKVENEPGKPERVPGLIGPAYIRKISLTEAKTLVGLDGLEGFSGVLAFALCDEAGVSASAAEVDDLLFNAAQSLAKIATEYNGMAKEAQANLEKNSETGQSEG
;
A
#
# COMPACT_ATOMS: atom_id res chain seq x y z
N MET A 1 21.99 -15.76 -12.72
CA MET A 1 20.75 -15.63 -13.50
C MET A 1 19.74 -14.82 -12.71
N ALA A 2 19.13 -13.83 -13.33
CA ALA A 2 18.12 -13.03 -12.66
C ALA A 2 16.76 -13.70 -12.80
N LEU A 3 16.04 -13.76 -11.68
CA LEU A 3 14.67 -14.25 -11.70
C LEU A 3 13.76 -13.10 -12.12
N LYS A 4 12.71 -13.44 -12.86
CA LYS A 4 11.75 -12.45 -13.31
C LYS A 4 10.43 -12.65 -12.61
N PHE A 5 9.85 -11.56 -12.16
CA PHE A 5 8.56 -11.59 -11.47
C PHE A 5 7.64 -10.54 -12.08
N LEU A 6 6.34 -10.80 -12.01
CA LEU A 6 5.36 -9.80 -12.35
C LEU A 6 5.43 -8.73 -11.27
N ARG A 7 5.80 -7.51 -11.64
CA ARG A 7 6.18 -6.53 -10.65
C ARG A 7 5.27 -5.32 -10.52
N ILE A 8 4.42 -5.08 -11.50
CA ILE A 8 3.59 -3.87 -11.50
C ILE A 8 2.15 -4.24 -11.82
N MET A 9 1.23 -3.69 -11.04
CA MET A 9 -0.19 -3.87 -11.23
C MET A 9 -0.83 -2.51 -11.44
N LYS A 10 -1.73 -2.43 -12.41
CA LYS A 10 -2.49 -1.22 -12.68
C LYS A 10 -3.74 -1.23 -11.81
N VAL A 11 -4.01 -0.09 -11.20
CA VAL A 11 -5.20 0.11 -10.35
C VAL A 11 -5.97 1.29 -10.89
N GLU A 12 -7.26 1.12 -11.13
CA GLU A 12 -8.08 2.24 -11.57
C GLU A 12 -9.54 2.00 -11.17
N ASN A 13 -10.29 3.08 -11.10
CA ASN A 13 -11.72 3.00 -10.86
C ASN A 13 -12.40 2.76 -12.21
N GLU A 14 -13.42 1.92 -12.21
CA GLU A 14 -14.13 1.57 -13.43
C GLU A 14 -15.47 2.29 -13.47
N PRO A 15 -15.87 2.81 -14.64
CA PRO A 15 -17.16 3.46 -14.76
C PRO A 15 -18.29 2.51 -14.41
N GLY A 16 -19.27 3.00 -13.67
CA GLY A 16 -20.43 2.22 -13.31
C GLY A 16 -20.23 1.26 -12.17
N LYS A 17 -19.05 1.28 -11.54
CA LYS A 17 -18.77 0.42 -10.40
C LYS A 17 -18.34 1.27 -9.21
N PRO A 18 -18.47 0.74 -8.00
CA PRO A 18 -18.00 1.47 -6.83
C PRO A 18 -16.52 1.82 -6.97
N GLU A 19 -16.16 2.97 -6.47
CA GLU A 19 -14.77 3.42 -6.55
C GLU A 19 -13.87 2.49 -5.76
N ARG A 20 -12.86 1.96 -6.42
CA ARG A 20 -11.86 1.14 -5.77
C ARG A 20 -10.94 1.99 -4.92
N VAL A 21 -10.61 3.18 -5.43
CA VAL A 21 -9.79 4.16 -4.71
C VAL A 21 -10.54 5.47 -4.75
N PRO A 22 -11.02 5.98 -3.62
CA PRO A 22 -11.83 7.19 -3.62
C PRO A 22 -11.08 8.38 -4.22
N GLY A 23 -11.71 9.02 -5.20
CA GLY A 23 -11.16 10.22 -5.81
C GLY A 23 -10.08 10.00 -6.84
N LEU A 24 -9.74 8.74 -7.14
CA LEU A 24 -8.70 8.47 -8.12
C LEU A 24 -9.18 8.82 -9.53
N ILE A 25 -8.39 9.61 -10.22
CA ILE A 25 -8.66 9.96 -11.62
C ILE A 25 -7.54 9.35 -12.45
N GLY A 26 -7.91 8.48 -13.39
CA GLY A 26 -6.92 7.76 -14.20
C GLY A 26 -6.30 6.61 -13.42
N PRO A 27 -5.28 6.00 -13.98
CA PRO A 27 -4.68 4.82 -13.33
C PRO A 27 -3.61 5.18 -12.33
N ALA A 28 -3.49 4.33 -11.32
CA ALA A 28 -2.34 4.30 -10.44
C ALA A 28 -1.64 2.96 -10.65
N TYR A 29 -0.39 2.87 -10.24
CA TYR A 29 0.36 1.64 -10.41
C TYR A 29 1.00 1.25 -9.10
N ILE A 30 0.96 -0.04 -8.82
CA ILE A 30 1.52 -0.61 -7.58
C ILE A 30 2.54 -1.65 -8.01
N ARG A 31 3.73 -1.59 -7.44
CA ARG A 31 4.78 -2.55 -7.77
C ARG A 31 5.04 -3.48 -6.61
N LYS A 32 5.68 -4.59 -6.91
CA LYS A 32 6.21 -5.47 -5.87
C LYS A 32 7.38 -4.80 -5.21
N ILE A 33 7.50 -4.95 -3.91
CA ILE A 33 8.63 -4.41 -3.17
C ILE A 33 9.61 -5.53 -2.87
N SER A 34 10.87 -5.17 -2.65
CA SER A 34 11.90 -6.13 -2.36
C SER A 34 11.86 -6.54 -0.90
N LEU A 35 12.55 -7.63 -0.58
CA LEU A 35 12.67 -8.05 0.81
C LEU A 35 13.36 -6.98 1.66
N THR A 36 14.36 -6.33 1.09
CA THR A 36 15.06 -5.25 1.81
C THR A 36 14.09 -4.12 2.15
N GLU A 37 13.28 -3.73 1.18
CA GLU A 37 12.27 -2.68 1.41
C GLU A 37 11.26 -3.12 2.45
N ALA A 38 10.81 -4.37 2.37
CA ALA A 38 9.85 -4.89 3.33
C ALA A 38 10.41 -4.87 4.76
N LYS A 39 11.69 -5.16 4.90
CA LYS A 39 12.32 -5.15 6.21
C LYS A 39 12.28 -3.78 6.87
N THR A 40 12.36 -2.72 6.08
CA THR A 40 12.32 -1.36 6.64
C THR A 40 10.93 -0.98 7.11
N LEU A 41 9.90 -1.74 6.71
CA LEU A 41 8.54 -1.46 7.12
C LEU A 41 8.13 -2.18 8.40
N VAL A 42 8.97 -3.10 8.85
CA VAL A 42 8.69 -3.84 10.10
C VAL A 42 8.69 -2.86 11.25
N GLY A 43 7.64 -2.91 12.06
CA GLY A 43 7.52 -2.03 13.20
C GLY A 43 6.79 -0.73 12.93
N LEU A 44 6.55 -0.39 11.66
CA LEU A 44 5.74 0.76 11.34
C LEU A 44 4.26 0.37 11.40
N ASP A 45 3.46 1.26 11.95
CA ASP A 45 2.02 1.01 11.99
C ASP A 45 1.29 2.33 11.78
N GLY A 46 -0.04 2.25 11.68
CA GLY A 46 -0.88 3.42 11.48
C GLY A 46 -0.48 4.18 10.23
N LEU A 47 -0.44 5.50 10.35
CA LEU A 47 -0.16 6.36 9.20
C LEU A 47 1.26 6.20 8.69
N GLU A 48 2.21 5.91 9.58
CA GLU A 48 3.58 5.69 9.15
C GLU A 48 3.69 4.42 8.33
N GLY A 49 2.93 3.40 8.67
CA GLY A 49 2.90 2.16 7.90
C GLY A 49 2.32 2.39 6.52
N PHE A 50 1.22 3.13 6.42
CA PHE A 50 0.62 3.47 5.13
C PHE A 50 1.59 4.25 4.26
N SER A 51 2.20 5.27 4.83
CA SER A 51 3.15 6.12 4.12
C SER A 51 4.36 5.32 3.67
N GLY A 52 4.88 4.46 4.52
CA GLY A 52 6.03 3.63 4.21
C GLY A 52 5.78 2.68 3.05
N VAL A 53 4.65 1.97 3.11
CA VAL A 53 4.29 1.04 2.04
C VAL A 53 4.14 1.78 0.73
N LEU A 54 3.45 2.92 0.74
CA LEU A 54 3.21 3.66 -0.50
C LEU A 54 4.48 4.27 -1.05
N ALA A 55 5.40 4.69 -0.19
CA ALA A 55 6.66 5.25 -0.65
C ALA A 55 7.48 4.24 -1.46
N PHE A 56 7.30 2.95 -1.18
CA PHE A 56 7.96 1.92 -1.97
C PHE A 56 7.08 1.40 -3.11
N ALA A 57 5.81 1.18 -2.84
CA ALA A 57 4.96 0.42 -3.76
C ALA A 57 4.23 1.29 -4.78
N LEU A 58 3.87 2.53 -4.43
CA LEU A 58 3.19 3.40 -5.37
C LEU A 58 4.20 3.89 -6.39
N CYS A 59 3.91 3.68 -7.67
CA CYS A 59 4.89 3.95 -8.71
C CYS A 59 4.21 4.46 -9.97
N ASP A 60 5.02 4.83 -10.97
CA ASP A 60 4.51 5.13 -12.30
C ASP A 60 4.52 3.82 -13.12
N GLU A 61 4.11 3.92 -14.39
CA GLU A 61 4.01 2.70 -15.19
C GLU A 61 5.37 2.11 -15.55
N ALA A 62 6.45 2.86 -15.33
CA ALA A 62 7.80 2.33 -15.51
C ALA A 62 8.34 1.69 -14.22
N GLY A 63 7.58 1.79 -13.13
CA GLY A 63 7.99 1.18 -11.86
C GLY A 63 8.82 2.10 -10.98
N VAL A 64 8.90 3.39 -11.33
CA VAL A 64 9.64 4.34 -10.51
C VAL A 64 8.75 4.79 -9.36
N SER A 65 9.21 4.56 -8.13
CA SER A 65 8.41 4.84 -6.93
C SER A 65 8.11 6.34 -6.78
N ALA A 66 6.93 6.62 -6.25
CA ALA A 66 6.53 7.98 -5.96
C ALA A 66 7.43 8.56 -4.86
N SER A 67 7.61 9.87 -4.89
CA SER A 67 8.39 10.53 -3.85
C SER A 67 7.57 10.61 -2.57
N ALA A 68 8.25 10.85 -1.46
CA ALA A 68 7.58 11.04 -0.18
C ALA A 68 6.58 12.18 -0.24
N ALA A 69 6.93 13.26 -0.94
CA ALA A 69 6.03 14.41 -1.09
C ALA A 69 4.77 14.03 -1.85
N GLU A 70 4.91 13.24 -2.92
CA GLU A 70 3.75 12.80 -3.67
C GLU A 70 2.84 11.91 -2.84
N VAL A 71 3.43 11.03 -2.04
CA VAL A 71 2.65 10.17 -1.14
C VAL A 71 1.90 11.01 -0.12
N ASP A 72 2.57 11.98 0.47
CA ASP A 72 1.97 12.83 1.50
C ASP A 72 0.85 13.71 0.96
N ASP A 73 0.85 13.97 -0.35
CA ASP A 73 -0.19 14.76 -0.98
C ASP A 73 -1.45 13.97 -1.30
N LEU A 74 -1.45 12.66 -1.11
CA LEU A 74 -2.63 11.85 -1.39
C LEU A 74 -3.74 12.17 -0.40
N LEU A 75 -4.98 12.10 -0.89
CA LEU A 75 -6.12 12.16 0.02
C LEU A 75 -6.02 10.98 0.98
N PHE A 76 -6.43 11.20 2.22
CA PHE A 76 -6.26 10.18 3.25
C PHE A 76 -6.96 8.87 2.90
N ASN A 77 -8.22 8.95 2.46
CA ASN A 77 -8.95 7.73 2.14
C ASN A 77 -8.41 7.05 0.87
N ALA A 78 -7.87 7.83 -0.07
CA ALA A 78 -7.21 7.25 -1.23
C ALA A 78 -5.93 6.53 -0.81
N ALA A 79 -5.16 7.14 0.09
CA ALA A 79 -3.94 6.52 0.59
C ALA A 79 -4.25 5.23 1.33
N GLN A 80 -5.31 5.19 2.13
CA GLN A 80 -5.71 3.96 2.82
C GLN A 80 -6.03 2.85 1.83
N SER A 81 -6.80 3.17 0.80
CA SER A 81 -7.19 2.17 -0.20
C SER A 81 -5.99 1.68 -0.98
N LEU A 82 -5.11 2.60 -1.39
CA LEU A 82 -3.90 2.21 -2.13
C LEU A 82 -2.97 1.38 -1.25
N ALA A 83 -2.83 1.73 0.02
CA ALA A 83 -1.98 0.96 0.92
C ALA A 83 -2.53 -0.45 1.12
N LYS A 84 -3.84 -0.59 1.24
CA LYS A 84 -4.46 -1.90 1.36
C LYS A 84 -4.18 -2.74 0.11
N ILE A 85 -4.38 -2.14 -1.06
CA ILE A 85 -4.13 -2.84 -2.32
C ILE A 85 -2.66 -3.23 -2.42
N ALA A 86 -1.76 -2.32 -2.03
CA ALA A 86 -0.33 -2.59 -2.10
C ALA A 86 0.08 -3.73 -1.17
N THR A 87 -0.46 -3.77 0.04
CA THR A 87 -0.13 -4.85 0.98
C THR A 87 -0.68 -6.18 0.49
N GLU A 88 -1.88 -6.18 -0.08
CA GLU A 88 -2.45 -7.40 -0.64
C GLU A 88 -1.64 -7.91 -1.82
N TYR A 89 -1.27 -6.99 -2.71
CA TYR A 89 -0.51 -7.35 -3.90
C TYR A 89 0.86 -7.92 -3.55
N ASN A 90 1.44 -7.43 -2.45
CA ASN A 90 2.76 -7.87 -2.01
C ASN A 90 2.69 -9.03 -1.00
N GLY A 91 1.51 -9.56 -0.74
CA GLY A 91 1.36 -10.68 0.17
C GLY A 91 1.54 -10.29 1.63
N MET A 92 1.39 -9.00 1.95
CA MET A 92 1.60 -8.49 3.30
C MET A 92 0.29 -8.24 4.04
N ALA A 93 -0.84 -8.47 3.39
CA ALA A 93 -2.13 -8.11 3.97
C ALA A 93 -2.39 -8.78 5.31
N LYS A 94 -1.99 -10.04 5.41
CA LYS A 94 -2.24 -10.80 6.63
C LYS A 94 -1.47 -10.21 7.80
N GLU A 95 -0.23 -9.84 7.57
CA GLU A 95 0.59 -9.23 8.61
C GLU A 95 0.08 -7.84 8.97
N ALA A 96 -0.31 -7.08 7.97
CA ALA A 96 -0.86 -5.75 8.21
C ALA A 96 -2.15 -5.85 9.03
N GLN A 97 -3.00 -6.81 8.70
CA GLN A 97 -4.23 -7.01 9.46
C GLN A 97 -3.94 -7.45 10.89
N ALA A 98 -2.97 -8.32 11.07
CA ALA A 98 -2.60 -8.77 12.40
C ALA A 98 -2.12 -7.60 13.24
N ASN A 99 -1.34 -6.70 12.67
CA ASN A 99 -0.88 -5.52 13.38
C ASN A 99 -2.02 -4.59 13.76
N LEU A 100 -2.96 -4.40 12.83
CA LEU A 100 -4.12 -3.57 13.10
C LEU A 100 -5.00 -4.17 14.19
N GLU A 101 -5.21 -5.48 14.13
CA GLU A 101 -6.00 -6.17 15.13
C GLU A 101 -5.35 -6.09 16.50
N LYS A 102 -4.04 -6.22 16.51
CA LYS A 102 -3.30 -6.13 17.74
C LYS A 102 -3.44 -4.76 18.37
N ASN A 103 -3.33 -3.72 17.58
CA ASN A 103 -3.52 -2.36 18.06
C ASN A 103 -4.93 -2.13 18.57
N SER A 104 -5.92 -2.66 17.87
CA SER A 104 -7.30 -2.56 18.29
C SER A 104 -7.54 -3.29 19.58
N GLU A 105 -6.99 -4.47 19.68
CA GLU A 105 -7.17 -5.30 20.86
C GLU A 105 -6.52 -4.70 22.08
N THR A 106 -5.42 -4.03 21.89
CA THR A 106 -4.78 -3.36 23.00
C THR A 106 -5.72 -2.42 23.71
N GLY A 107 -6.61 -1.82 22.94
CA GLY A 107 -7.57 -0.90 23.52
C GLY A 107 -8.74 -1.59 24.13
N GLN A 108 -8.93 -2.91 23.86
CA GLN A 108 -10.11 -3.51 24.31
C GLN A 108 -9.91 -4.84 24.89
N SER A 109 -9.02 -5.55 24.51
CA SER A 109 -8.99 -6.76 24.88
C SER A 109 -8.29 -7.06 25.88
N GLU A 110 -7.68 -6.79 25.79
CA GLU A 110 -7.35 -7.42 26.27
C GLU A 110 -7.98 -7.26 27.06
N GLY A 111 -8.33 -6.62 26.99
CA GLY A 111 -9.24 -6.54 27.91
C GLY A 111 -9.75 -7.29 27.92
#